data_6d8dc340a6c076768c00a1c8c6575633
#
_entry.id   6d8dc340a6c076768c00a1c8c6575633
#
_cell.length_a   1.000
_cell.length_b   1.000
_cell.length_c   1.000
_cell.angle_alpha   90.00
_cell.angle_beta   90.00
_cell.angle_gamma   90.00
#
_symmetry.space_group_name_H-M   'P 1'
#
loop_
_entity.id
_entity.type
_entity.pdbx_description
1 polymer ?
#
loop_
_entity_poly.entity_id
_entity_poly.type
_entity_poly.pdbx_seq_one_letter_code
_entity_poly.pdbx_strand_id
1 'polypeptide(L)'
;MIDVKEYRKLIPYEADLKRAWLADYKLPTPRSEDMVIEDILRKYEPKEAERVNWACGNCALRIYSRVGRLFYEYREAHPNKEK
;
A
#
# COMPACT_ATOMS: atom_id res chain seq x y z
N MET A 1 -7.68 -7.90 7.40
CA MET A 1 -8.29 -6.95 6.45
C MET A 1 -8.29 -5.56 7.06
N ILE A 2 -7.98 -4.53 6.29
CA ILE A 2 -8.02 -3.16 6.78
C ILE A 2 -9.47 -2.74 7.04
N ASP A 3 -9.65 -1.66 7.79
CA ASP A 3 -10.99 -1.14 8.06
C ASP A 3 -11.35 -0.02 7.07
N VAL A 4 -12.58 0.48 7.17
CA VAL A 4 -13.06 1.49 6.24
C VAL A 4 -12.28 2.81 6.34
N LYS A 5 -11.84 3.17 7.53
CA LYS A 5 -11.06 4.41 7.70
C LYS A 5 -9.71 4.29 7.02
N GLU A 6 -9.08 3.14 7.15
CA GLU A 6 -7.80 2.89 6.51
C GLU A 6 -7.95 2.82 5.00
N TYR A 7 -9.01 2.18 4.53
CA TYR A 7 -9.30 2.12 3.10
C TYR A 7 -9.45 3.53 2.52
N ARG A 8 -10.19 4.41 3.19
CA ARG A 8 -10.38 5.78 2.73
C ARG A 8 -9.07 6.56 2.69
N LYS A 9 -8.19 6.32 3.64
CA LYS A 9 -6.87 6.96 3.63
C LYS A 9 -6.03 6.51 2.45
N LEU A 10 -6.27 5.31 1.94
CA LEU A 10 -5.51 4.77 0.83
C LEU A 10 -6.06 5.15 -0.54
N ILE A 11 -7.29 5.63 -0.63
CA ILE A 11 -7.88 6.01 -1.92
C ILE A 11 -7.00 6.99 -2.71
N PRO A 12 -6.42 8.04 -2.11
CA PRO A 12 -5.52 8.92 -2.86
C PRO A 12 -4.28 8.23 -3.42
N TYR A 13 -3.93 7.08 -2.90
CA TYR A 13 -2.76 6.32 -3.34
C TYR A 13 -3.11 5.22 -4.31
N GLU A 14 -4.38 5.12 -4.72
CA GLU A 14 -4.86 3.99 -5.51
C GLU A 14 -4.02 3.74 -6.77
N ALA A 15 -3.63 4.79 -7.49
CA ALA A 15 -2.85 4.62 -8.71
C ALA A 15 -1.51 3.93 -8.45
N ASP A 16 -0.81 4.35 -7.40
CA ASP A 16 0.48 3.75 -7.05
C ASP A 16 0.30 2.33 -6.52
N LEU A 17 -0.73 2.11 -5.70
CA LEU A 17 -1.02 0.79 -5.17
C LEU A 17 -1.36 -0.18 -6.28
N LYS A 18 -2.12 0.27 -7.27
CA LYS A 18 -2.48 -0.54 -8.42
C LYS A 18 -1.26 -0.92 -9.24
N ARG A 19 -0.37 0.04 -9.51
CA ARG A 19 0.84 -0.23 -10.26
C ARG A 19 1.73 -1.23 -9.55
N ALA A 20 1.89 -1.07 -8.25
CA ALA A 20 2.75 -1.94 -7.46
C ALA A 20 2.15 -3.34 -7.33
N TRP A 21 0.85 -3.45 -7.18
CA TRP A 21 0.20 -4.73 -6.90
C TRP A 21 -0.19 -5.49 -8.17
N LEU A 22 -0.77 -4.80 -9.14
CA LEU A 22 -1.34 -5.48 -10.30
C LEU A 22 -0.43 -5.47 -11.53
N ALA A 23 0.33 -4.41 -11.73
CA ALA A 23 1.09 -4.22 -12.96
C ALA A 23 2.58 -4.48 -12.82
N ASP A 24 3.05 -4.65 -11.60
CA ASP A 24 4.45 -4.94 -11.31
C ASP A 24 5.41 -3.90 -11.93
N TYR A 25 4.99 -2.67 -11.97
CA TYR A 25 5.83 -1.58 -12.44
C TYR A 25 6.68 -1.03 -11.32
N LYS A 26 7.88 -0.58 -11.68
CA LYS A 26 8.71 0.15 -10.74
C LYS A 26 8.08 1.52 -10.49
N LEU A 27 8.06 1.93 -9.22
CA LEU A 27 7.65 3.27 -8.89
C LEU A 27 8.74 4.25 -9.33
N PRO A 28 8.39 5.47 -9.74
CA PRO A 28 9.39 6.43 -10.19
C PRO A 28 10.25 6.89 -9.01
N THR A 29 11.53 6.72 -9.11
CA THR A 29 12.55 7.15 -8.15
C THR A 29 12.30 6.66 -6.71
N PRO A 30 13.32 6.70 -5.84
CA PRO A 30 13.09 6.43 -4.42
C PRO A 30 12.08 7.42 -3.87
N ARG A 31 11.13 6.93 -3.11
CA ARG A 31 10.06 7.75 -2.58
C ARG A 31 10.41 8.20 -1.16
N SER A 32 9.89 9.37 -0.80
CA SER A 32 9.99 9.82 0.57
C SER A 32 9.11 8.93 1.45
N GLU A 33 9.50 8.81 2.69
CA GLU A 33 8.71 8.06 3.66
C GLU A 33 7.28 8.59 3.69
N ASP A 34 6.32 7.70 3.64
CA ASP A 34 4.91 8.04 3.72
C ASP A 34 4.31 7.41 4.97
N MET A 35 3.97 8.22 5.94
CA MET A 35 3.51 7.74 7.23
C MET A 35 2.19 6.98 7.14
N VAL A 36 1.30 7.38 6.23
CA VAL A 36 0.02 6.69 6.07
C VAL A 36 0.26 5.24 5.59
N ILE A 37 1.08 5.09 4.57
CA ILE A 37 1.41 3.78 4.01
C ILE A 37 2.16 2.95 5.03
N GLU A 38 3.15 3.54 5.68
CA GLU A 38 3.98 2.82 6.63
C GLU A 38 3.18 2.38 7.86
N ASP A 39 2.31 3.22 8.38
CA ASP A 39 1.51 2.87 9.55
C ASP A 39 0.59 1.68 9.28
N ILE A 40 -0.01 1.64 8.10
CA ILE A 40 -0.87 0.51 7.72
C ILE A 40 -0.03 -0.76 7.57
N LEU A 41 1.11 -0.66 6.93
CA LEU A 41 2.01 -1.81 6.80
C LEU A 41 2.43 -2.33 8.17
N ARG A 42 2.81 -1.43 9.07
CA ARG A 42 3.26 -1.81 10.40
C ARG A 42 2.16 -2.49 11.21
N LYS A 43 0.93 -2.04 11.02
CA LYS A 43 -0.21 -2.60 11.74
C LYS A 43 -0.55 -4.01 11.28
N TYR A 44 -0.49 -4.26 9.97
CA TYR A 44 -0.95 -5.53 9.39
C TYR A 44 0.17 -6.48 9.02
N GLU A 45 1.35 -5.96 8.74
CA GLU A 45 2.52 -6.78 8.40
C GLU A 45 3.77 -6.23 9.09
N PRO A 46 3.82 -6.37 10.42
CA PRO A 46 4.92 -5.77 11.19
C PRO A 46 6.30 -6.31 10.82
N LYS A 47 6.40 -7.56 10.36
CA LYS A 47 7.68 -8.11 9.94
C LYS A 47 8.19 -7.42 8.68
N GLU A 48 7.30 -7.10 7.76
CA GLU A 48 7.66 -6.37 6.56
C GLU A 48 8.05 -4.93 6.91
N ALA A 49 7.36 -4.33 7.88
CA ALA A 49 7.64 -2.97 8.31
C ALA A 49 9.04 -2.82 8.90
N GLU A 50 9.59 -3.87 9.48
CA GLU A 50 10.95 -3.84 10.01
C GLU A 50 12.00 -3.68 8.92
N ARG A 51 11.66 -4.01 7.67
CA ARG A 51 12.57 -3.95 6.53
C ARG A 51 12.34 -2.73 5.67
N VAL A 52 11.55 -1.78 6.15
CA VAL A 52 11.23 -0.60 5.37
C VAL A 52 12.48 0.23 5.11
N ASN A 53 12.69 0.57 3.83
CA ASN A 53 13.76 1.46 3.41
C ASN A 53 13.24 2.29 2.25
N TRP A 54 12.75 3.47 2.55
CA TRP A 54 12.16 4.35 1.55
C TRP A 54 13.14 4.89 0.52
N ALA A 55 14.44 4.85 0.85
CA ALA A 55 15.46 5.30 -0.09
C ALA A 55 15.73 4.29 -1.21
N CYS A 56 15.28 3.06 -1.04
CA CYS A 56 15.48 2.00 -2.04
C CYS A 56 14.22 1.88 -2.90
N GLY A 57 14.36 2.05 -4.21
CA GLY A 57 13.22 1.97 -5.13
C GLY A 57 12.49 0.63 -5.10
N ASN A 58 13.26 -0.47 -5.05
CA ASN A 58 12.66 -1.80 -5.00
C ASN A 58 11.96 -2.04 -3.66
N CYS A 59 12.50 -1.48 -2.59
CA CYS A 59 11.89 -1.61 -1.27
C CYS A 59 10.59 -0.83 -1.21
N ALA A 60 10.56 0.36 -1.78
CA ALA A 60 9.34 1.16 -1.86
C ALA A 60 8.27 0.45 -2.67
N LEU A 61 8.66 -0.16 -3.80
CA LEU A 61 7.72 -0.94 -4.61
C LEU A 61 7.12 -2.07 -3.79
N ARG A 62 7.93 -2.77 -3.03
CA ARG A 62 7.46 -3.86 -2.18
C ARG A 62 6.48 -3.37 -1.12
N ILE A 63 6.77 -2.23 -0.49
CA ILE A 63 5.89 -1.65 0.52
C ILE A 63 4.54 -1.33 -0.10
N TYR A 64 4.52 -0.67 -1.24
CA TYR A 64 3.29 -0.32 -1.93
C TYR A 64 2.55 -1.55 -2.42
N SER A 65 3.26 -2.59 -2.85
CA SER A 65 2.63 -3.83 -3.28
C SER A 65 1.92 -4.52 -2.12
N ARG A 66 2.55 -4.55 -0.95
CA ARG A 66 1.94 -5.16 0.23
C ARG A 66 0.71 -4.40 0.69
N VAL A 67 0.80 -3.08 0.74
CA VAL A 67 -0.34 -2.26 1.13
C VAL A 67 -1.42 -2.32 0.06
N GLY A 68 -1.04 -2.39 -1.21
CA GLY A 68 -1.98 -2.54 -2.32
C GLY A 68 -2.79 -3.82 -2.20
N ARG A 69 -2.16 -4.91 -1.78
CA ARG A 69 -2.87 -6.15 -1.53
C ARG A 69 -3.97 -5.96 -0.49
N LEU A 70 -3.64 -5.29 0.61
CA LEU A 70 -4.62 -5.03 1.67
C LEU A 70 -5.77 -4.16 1.16
N PHE A 71 -5.44 -3.17 0.35
CA PHE A 71 -6.42 -2.26 -0.25
C PHE A 71 -7.41 -3.03 -1.13
N TYR A 72 -6.90 -3.88 -2.01
CA TYR A 72 -7.76 -4.61 -2.94
C TYR A 72 -8.51 -5.76 -2.26
N GLU A 73 -7.97 -6.35 -1.21
CA GLU A 73 -8.73 -7.31 -0.42
C GLU A 73 -9.97 -6.66 0.16
N TYR A 74 -9.84 -5.45 0.68
CA TYR A 74 -10.98 -4.73 1.22
C TYR A 74 -12.00 -4.42 0.11
N ARG A 75 -11.52 -3.94 -1.03
CA ARG A 75 -12.40 -3.59 -2.14
C ARG A 75 -13.19 -4.79 -2.64
N GLU A 76 -12.55 -5.94 -2.76
CA GLU A 76 -13.24 -7.14 -3.19
C GLU A 76 -14.28 -7.62 -2.19
N ALA A 77 -14.01 -7.44 -0.90
CA ALA A 77 -14.95 -7.81 0.14
C ALA A 77 -16.12 -6.83 0.24
N HIS A 78 -15.96 -5.60 -0.28
CA HIS A 78 -16.98 -4.55 -0.18
C HIS A 78 -17.21 -3.87 -1.53
N PRO A 79 -17.62 -4.60 -2.56
CA PRO A 79 -17.62 -4.07 -3.94
C PRO A 79 -18.57 -2.90 -4.17
N ASN A 80 -19.56 -2.69 -3.34
CA ASN A 80 -20.58 -1.66 -3.55
C ASN A 80 -20.47 -0.48 -2.60
N LYS A 81 -19.44 -0.41 -1.77
CA LYS A 81 -19.40 0.60 -0.72
C LYS A 81 -18.55 1.80 -1.03
N GLU A 82 -17.51 1.63 -1.82
CA GLU A 82 -16.55 2.71 -2.04
C GLU A 82 -16.31 2.89 -3.51
N LYS A 83 -17.17 3.63 -4.10
CA LYS A 83 -16.99 4.04 -5.49
C LYS A 83 -16.73 5.51 -5.59
#